data_0acb0c9d24545b4f7428ef85e9b0e8bf
#
_entry.id   0acb0c9d24545b4f7428ef85e9b0e8bf
#
_cell.length_a   1.000
_cell.length_b   1.000
_cell.length_c   1.000
_cell.angle_alpha   90.00
_cell.angle_beta   90.00
_cell.angle_gamma   90.00
#
_symmetry.space_group_name_H-M   'P 1'
#
loop_
_entity.id
_entity.type
_entity.pdbx_description
1 polymer ?
#
loop_
_entity_poly.entity_id
_entity_poly.type
_entity_poly.pdbx_seq_one_letter_code
_entity_poly.pdbx_strand_id
1 'polypeptide(L)'
;MLIGVVGLIGSGKGTVADRLEEKYGYRKDSFAKSLKDAVSCMFNWDREMLEGKTESSRYWREQPDKFWSQKFGKPVTPRWVLQHFGTEVMRQNMHDAIWIDSCLMRYNGTPTVIADTRFQNELKMIKKSGGILILVKRGDLPSREEMQAKGAHKSEWDWMGWDFDFTIDNNGTKEELLKKVDDLVISNKIANTPTKTSDALQSLTVGTDSL
;
A
#
# COMPACT_ATOMS: atom_id res chain seq x y z
N MET A 1 -11.80 3.04 -11.67
CA MET A 1 -10.42 3.61 -11.71
C MET A 1 -9.69 3.27 -10.44
N LEU A 2 -8.42 2.87 -10.53
CA LEU A 2 -7.54 2.62 -9.39
C LEU A 2 -6.58 3.79 -9.19
N ILE A 3 -6.35 4.20 -7.93
CA ILE A 3 -5.33 5.16 -7.55
C ILE A 3 -4.39 4.49 -6.55
N GLY A 4 -3.11 4.39 -6.88
CA GLY A 4 -2.06 3.97 -5.96
C GLY A 4 -1.39 5.17 -5.30
N VAL A 5 -1.35 5.20 -3.97
CA VAL A 5 -0.65 6.24 -3.23
C VAL A 5 0.61 5.66 -2.61
N VAL A 6 1.75 6.26 -2.91
CA VAL A 6 3.09 5.78 -2.60
C VAL A 6 3.85 6.81 -1.76
N GLY A 7 4.84 6.37 -1.00
CA GLY A 7 5.72 7.24 -0.21
C GLY A 7 6.17 6.59 1.09
N LEU A 8 7.09 7.23 1.78
CA LEU A 8 7.63 6.74 3.06
C LEU A 8 6.61 6.78 4.21
N ILE A 9 6.92 6.11 5.30
CA ILE A 9 6.15 6.19 6.54
C ILE A 9 6.09 7.66 6.99
N GLY A 10 4.90 8.11 7.39
CA GLY A 10 4.71 9.50 7.84
C GLY A 10 4.59 10.55 6.72
N SER A 11 4.69 10.17 5.43
CA SER A 11 4.61 11.13 4.33
C SER A 11 3.22 11.75 4.12
N GLY A 12 2.14 11.17 4.66
CA GLY A 12 0.76 11.68 4.50
C GLY A 12 -0.11 10.87 3.55
N LYS A 13 0.32 9.69 3.08
CA LYS A 13 -0.46 8.80 2.19
C LYS A 13 -1.87 8.51 2.70
N GLY A 14 -2.00 8.22 4.00
CA GLY A 14 -3.29 7.97 4.63
C GLY A 14 -4.22 9.17 4.50
N THR A 15 -3.73 10.37 4.80
CA THR A 15 -4.50 11.63 4.67
C THR A 15 -4.97 11.86 3.24
N VAL A 16 -4.12 11.56 2.24
CA VAL A 16 -4.51 11.64 0.81
C VAL A 16 -5.63 10.64 0.51
N ALA A 17 -5.50 9.40 0.96
CA ALA A 17 -6.51 8.37 0.74
C ALA A 17 -7.83 8.68 1.48
N ASP A 18 -7.76 9.15 2.73
CA ASP A 18 -8.93 9.59 3.51
C ASP A 18 -9.65 10.74 2.79
N ARG A 19 -8.91 11.73 2.24
CA ARG A 19 -9.52 12.83 1.47
C ARG A 19 -10.24 12.35 0.22
N LEU A 20 -9.64 11.41 -0.52
CA LEU A 20 -10.26 10.82 -1.71
C LEU A 20 -11.52 10.03 -1.34
N GLU A 21 -11.51 9.31 -0.23
CA GLU A 21 -12.68 8.59 0.29
C GLU A 21 -13.79 9.55 0.73
N GLU A 22 -13.50 10.45 1.67
CA GLU A 22 -14.48 11.30 2.34
C GLU A 22 -15.13 12.34 1.42
N LYS A 23 -14.33 12.95 0.53
CA LYS A 23 -14.81 14.05 -0.33
C LYS A 23 -15.22 13.61 -1.72
N TYR A 24 -14.56 12.59 -2.28
CA TYR A 24 -14.72 12.20 -3.66
C TYR A 24 -15.35 10.82 -3.85
N GLY A 25 -15.70 10.14 -2.75
CA GLY A 25 -16.41 8.87 -2.77
C GLY A 25 -15.60 7.67 -3.28
N TYR A 26 -14.26 7.75 -3.22
CA TYR A 26 -13.43 6.60 -3.53
C TYR A 26 -13.56 5.52 -2.47
N ARG A 27 -13.66 4.26 -2.89
CA ARG A 27 -13.52 3.14 -1.97
C ARG A 27 -12.06 3.02 -1.55
N LYS A 28 -11.79 2.87 -0.28
CA LYS A 28 -10.45 2.62 0.22
C LYS A 28 -10.18 1.12 0.33
N ASP A 29 -9.08 0.66 -0.25
CA ASP A 29 -8.61 -0.73 -0.13
C ASP A 29 -7.10 -0.76 0.13
N SER A 30 -6.54 -1.96 0.36
CA SER A 30 -5.15 -2.17 0.72
C SER A 30 -4.68 -3.51 0.17
N PHE A 31 -3.49 -3.56 -0.43
CA PHE A 31 -2.84 -4.82 -0.80
C PHE A 31 -2.58 -5.69 0.44
N ALA A 32 -2.20 -5.06 1.55
CA ALA A 32 -1.94 -5.75 2.80
C ALA A 32 -3.20 -6.13 3.60
N LYS A 33 -4.43 -5.90 3.09
CA LYS A 33 -5.64 -6.23 3.85
C LYS A 33 -5.69 -7.71 4.22
N SER A 34 -5.63 -8.60 3.24
CA SER A 34 -5.68 -10.05 3.46
C SER A 34 -4.46 -10.57 4.23
N LEU A 35 -3.28 -9.97 4.05
CA LEU A 35 -2.11 -10.25 4.87
C LEU A 35 -2.38 -9.97 6.36
N LYS A 36 -2.93 -8.80 6.68
CA LYS A 36 -3.23 -8.42 8.06
C LYS A 36 -4.34 -9.28 8.65
N ASP A 37 -5.35 -9.63 7.85
CA ASP A 37 -6.43 -10.54 8.26
C ASP A 37 -5.86 -11.92 8.63
N ALA A 38 -4.98 -12.49 7.80
CA ALA A 38 -4.32 -13.76 8.04
C ALA A 38 -3.41 -13.71 9.28
N VAL A 39 -2.56 -12.68 9.40
CA VAL A 39 -1.65 -12.51 10.55
C VAL A 39 -2.45 -12.31 11.84
N SER A 40 -3.53 -11.54 11.83
CA SER A 40 -4.42 -11.37 12.98
C SER A 40 -4.95 -12.71 13.48
N CYS A 41 -5.46 -13.53 12.56
CA CYS A 41 -5.98 -14.86 12.87
C CYS A 41 -4.88 -15.81 13.40
N MET A 42 -3.73 -15.91 12.73
CA MET A 42 -2.66 -16.85 13.06
C MET A 42 -1.96 -16.52 14.39
N PHE A 43 -1.75 -15.23 14.65
CA PHE A 43 -1.01 -14.77 15.82
C PHE A 43 -1.92 -14.38 16.99
N ASN A 44 -3.23 -14.39 16.81
CA ASN A 44 -4.24 -13.91 17.76
C ASN A 44 -3.97 -12.45 18.18
N TRP A 45 -3.62 -11.61 17.22
CA TRP A 45 -3.39 -10.18 17.41
C TRP A 45 -4.60 -9.36 16.98
N ASP A 46 -4.82 -8.25 17.69
CA ASP A 46 -5.89 -7.32 17.33
C ASP A 46 -5.69 -6.78 15.91
N ARG A 47 -6.71 -6.94 15.07
CA ARG A 47 -6.68 -6.58 13.66
C ARG A 47 -6.52 -5.07 13.44
N GLU A 48 -7.15 -4.24 14.28
CA GLU A 48 -7.06 -2.78 14.18
C GLU A 48 -5.67 -2.28 14.61
N MET A 49 -5.06 -2.93 15.58
CA MET A 49 -3.68 -2.64 15.97
C MET A 49 -2.70 -2.93 14.84
N LEU A 50 -2.95 -3.96 14.02
CA LEU A 50 -2.14 -4.25 12.81
C LEU A 50 -2.27 -3.18 11.73
N GLU A 51 -3.33 -2.36 11.71
CA GLU A 51 -3.46 -1.25 10.75
C GLU A 51 -2.40 -0.15 10.96
N GLY A 52 -2.03 0.14 12.19
CA GLY A 52 -1.06 1.19 12.51
C GLY A 52 -1.57 2.60 12.20
N LYS A 53 -2.88 2.83 12.36
CA LYS A 53 -3.50 4.14 12.11
C LYS A 53 -3.18 5.15 13.21
N THR A 54 -3.20 4.70 14.46
CA THR A 54 -2.91 5.52 15.63
C THR A 54 -1.44 5.46 16.04
N GLU A 55 -1.00 6.41 16.86
CA GLU A 55 0.35 6.40 17.43
C GLU A 55 0.57 5.15 18.29
N SER A 56 -0.39 4.80 19.12
CA SER A 56 -0.34 3.59 19.96
C SER A 56 -0.21 2.32 19.14
N SER A 57 -0.98 2.18 18.05
CA SER A 57 -0.88 1.00 17.18
C SER A 57 0.44 0.96 16.40
N ARG A 58 1.00 2.11 16.00
CA ARG A 58 2.33 2.19 15.40
C ARG A 58 3.42 1.76 16.39
N TYR A 59 3.35 2.28 17.63
CA TYR A 59 4.27 1.89 18.70
C TYR A 59 4.18 0.38 19.00
N TRP A 60 2.96 -0.13 19.20
CA TRP A 60 2.72 -1.55 19.48
C TRP A 60 3.31 -2.47 18.41
N ARG A 61 3.20 -2.13 17.15
CA ARG A 61 3.77 -2.95 16.06
C ARG A 61 5.28 -3.09 16.11
N GLU A 62 5.98 -2.19 16.77
CA GLU A 62 7.44 -2.25 16.96
C GLU A 62 7.85 -3.02 18.24
N GLN A 63 6.90 -3.34 19.12
CA GLN A 63 7.20 -4.02 20.37
C GLN A 63 7.25 -5.54 20.17
N PRO A 64 8.25 -6.25 20.77
CA PRO A 64 8.26 -7.70 20.77
C PRO A 64 7.07 -8.28 21.54
N ASP A 65 6.32 -9.16 20.88
CA ASP A 65 5.31 -9.98 21.53
C ASP A 65 6.01 -11.02 22.44
N LYS A 66 5.63 -11.06 23.70
CA LYS A 66 6.27 -11.91 24.69
C LYS A 66 6.12 -13.40 24.38
N PHE A 67 4.89 -13.84 24.05
CA PHE A 67 4.60 -15.24 23.77
C PHE A 67 5.32 -15.72 22.52
N TRP A 68 5.17 -14.98 21.41
CA TRP A 68 5.77 -15.38 20.14
C TRP A 68 7.28 -15.25 20.13
N SER A 69 7.85 -14.25 20.82
CA SER A 69 9.30 -14.13 20.96
C SER A 69 9.90 -15.33 21.71
N GLN A 70 9.23 -15.81 22.75
CA GLN A 70 9.66 -17.03 23.47
C GLN A 70 9.57 -18.26 22.56
N LYS A 71 8.49 -18.42 21.79
CA LYS A 71 8.30 -19.56 20.89
C LYS A 71 9.33 -19.60 19.76
N PHE A 72 9.69 -18.44 19.22
CA PHE A 72 10.65 -18.32 18.10
C PHE A 72 12.13 -18.24 18.57
N GLY A 73 12.39 -18.09 19.87
CA GLY A 73 13.74 -17.91 20.41
C GLY A 73 14.43 -16.60 19.98
N LYS A 74 13.67 -15.61 19.56
CA LYS A 74 14.16 -14.30 19.12
C LYS A 74 13.05 -13.24 19.26
N PRO A 75 13.38 -11.93 19.27
CA PRO A 75 12.37 -10.88 19.27
C PRO A 75 11.44 -10.99 18.06
N VAL A 76 10.13 -11.11 18.30
CA VAL A 76 9.08 -11.16 17.28
C VAL A 76 8.15 -9.98 17.46
N THR A 77 8.24 -9.01 16.55
CA THR A 77 7.34 -7.85 16.52
C THR A 77 6.26 -8.04 15.47
N PRO A 78 5.06 -7.46 15.64
CA PRO A 78 4.03 -7.50 14.59
C PRO A 78 4.51 -6.91 13.25
N ARG A 79 5.35 -5.87 13.27
CA ARG A 79 5.95 -5.32 12.04
C ARG A 79 6.83 -6.35 11.34
N TRP A 80 7.71 -7.03 12.10
CA TRP A 80 8.57 -8.07 11.52
C TRP A 80 7.74 -9.19 10.90
N VAL A 81 6.68 -9.66 11.59
CA VAL A 81 5.80 -10.71 11.06
C VAL A 81 5.12 -10.25 9.76
N LEU A 82 4.54 -9.05 9.72
CA LEU A 82 3.92 -8.52 8.52
C LEU A 82 4.89 -8.44 7.34
N GLN A 83 6.11 -8.00 7.56
CA GLN A 83 7.14 -7.92 6.53
C GLN A 83 7.58 -9.31 6.08
N HIS A 84 7.98 -10.15 7.03
CA HIS A 84 8.51 -11.49 6.76
C HIS A 84 7.43 -12.41 6.13
N PHE A 85 6.27 -12.52 6.75
CA PHE A 85 5.20 -13.35 6.22
C PHE A 85 4.69 -12.80 4.87
N GLY A 86 4.55 -11.50 4.75
CA GLY A 86 4.07 -10.85 3.53
C GLY A 86 5.02 -10.99 2.34
N THR A 87 6.33 -10.91 2.57
CA THR A 87 7.34 -10.89 1.51
C THR A 87 8.04 -12.23 1.38
N GLU A 88 8.80 -12.65 2.41
CA GLU A 88 9.66 -13.82 2.31
C GLU A 88 8.84 -15.12 2.26
N VAL A 89 7.77 -15.23 3.06
CA VAL A 89 6.96 -16.45 3.06
C VAL A 89 6.01 -16.49 1.86
N MET A 90 5.19 -15.46 1.70
CA MET A 90 4.11 -15.52 0.72
C MET A 90 4.55 -15.11 -0.70
N ARG A 91 5.16 -13.92 -0.87
CA ARG A 91 5.55 -13.48 -2.21
C ARG A 91 6.67 -14.33 -2.81
N GLN A 92 7.71 -14.65 -2.04
CA GLN A 92 8.88 -15.35 -2.57
C GLN A 92 8.68 -16.87 -2.68
N ASN A 93 7.92 -17.47 -1.76
CA ASN A 93 7.80 -18.92 -1.68
C ASN A 93 6.42 -19.47 -2.09
N MET A 94 5.41 -18.62 -2.31
CA MET A 94 4.10 -19.05 -2.81
C MET A 94 3.80 -18.40 -4.16
N HIS A 95 3.54 -17.07 -4.19
CA HIS A 95 3.27 -16.35 -5.44
C HIS A 95 3.50 -14.85 -5.27
N ASP A 96 4.33 -14.24 -6.14
CA ASP A 96 4.73 -12.83 -6.03
C ASP A 96 3.54 -11.86 -6.10
N ALA A 97 2.50 -12.19 -6.86
CA ALA A 97 1.31 -11.37 -7.01
C ALA A 97 0.19 -11.67 -6.00
N ILE A 98 0.39 -12.55 -5.01
CA ILE A 98 -0.69 -13.03 -4.12
C ILE A 98 -1.53 -11.90 -3.49
N TRP A 99 -0.89 -10.82 -3.05
CA TRP A 99 -1.60 -9.69 -2.43
C TRP A 99 -2.29 -8.80 -3.45
N ILE A 100 -1.73 -8.74 -4.67
CA ILE A 100 -2.33 -8.06 -5.81
C ILE A 100 -3.62 -8.78 -6.20
N ASP A 101 -3.55 -10.09 -6.42
CA ASP A 101 -4.69 -10.91 -6.83
C ASP A 101 -5.77 -10.91 -5.77
N SER A 102 -5.39 -11.05 -4.49
CA SER A 102 -6.32 -10.92 -3.37
C SER A 102 -7.02 -9.56 -3.32
N CYS A 103 -6.34 -8.46 -3.66
CA CYS A 103 -6.94 -7.14 -3.76
C CYS A 103 -7.87 -7.03 -4.97
N LEU A 104 -7.46 -7.55 -6.14
CA LEU A 104 -8.27 -7.54 -7.36
C LEU A 104 -9.56 -8.35 -7.23
N MET A 105 -9.54 -9.48 -6.52
CA MET A 105 -10.75 -10.26 -6.23
C MET A 105 -11.80 -9.46 -5.43
N ARG A 106 -11.39 -8.43 -4.69
CA ARG A 106 -12.30 -7.54 -3.97
C ARG A 106 -12.70 -6.31 -4.80
N TYR A 107 -12.04 -6.09 -5.93
CA TYR A 107 -12.32 -4.93 -6.79
C TYR A 107 -13.56 -5.18 -7.65
N ASN A 108 -14.56 -4.30 -7.52
CA ASN A 108 -15.86 -4.41 -8.17
C ASN A 108 -16.10 -3.32 -9.24
N GLY A 109 -15.04 -2.64 -9.71
CA GLY A 109 -15.15 -1.56 -10.68
C GLY A 109 -15.36 -0.16 -10.06
N THR A 110 -15.71 -0.06 -8.77
CA THR A 110 -15.83 1.22 -8.07
C THR A 110 -14.48 1.95 -8.03
N PRO A 111 -14.43 3.28 -8.24
CA PRO A 111 -13.22 4.05 -8.04
C PRO A 111 -12.58 3.75 -6.68
N THR A 112 -11.33 3.29 -6.69
CA THR A 112 -10.68 2.77 -5.48
C THR A 112 -9.30 3.39 -5.30
N VAL A 113 -8.99 3.82 -4.07
CA VAL A 113 -7.67 4.28 -3.65
C VAL A 113 -6.97 3.22 -2.80
N ILE A 114 -5.71 2.93 -3.12
CA ILE A 114 -4.85 1.98 -2.40
C ILE A 114 -3.65 2.76 -1.84
N ALA A 115 -3.61 2.92 -0.50
CA ALA A 115 -2.65 3.79 0.18
C ALA A 115 -1.38 3.07 0.66
N ASP A 116 -1.24 1.79 0.40
CA ASP A 116 -0.10 0.97 0.83
C ASP A 116 0.67 0.33 -0.34
N THR A 117 0.61 0.95 -1.51
CA THR A 117 1.38 0.55 -2.69
C THR A 117 2.88 0.69 -2.42
N ARG A 118 3.64 -0.40 -2.59
CA ARG A 118 5.05 -0.48 -2.17
C ARG A 118 5.95 -1.24 -3.14
N PHE A 119 5.43 -2.18 -3.91
CA PHE A 119 6.22 -3.03 -4.79
C PHE A 119 6.02 -2.68 -6.26
N GLN A 120 7.08 -2.87 -7.07
CA GLN A 120 7.01 -2.54 -8.50
C GLN A 120 5.91 -3.30 -9.24
N ASN A 121 5.62 -4.55 -8.87
CA ASN A 121 4.52 -5.30 -9.48
C ASN A 121 3.14 -4.72 -9.15
N GLU A 122 2.95 -4.14 -7.94
CA GLU A 122 1.74 -3.40 -7.56
C GLU A 122 1.57 -2.13 -8.42
N LEU A 123 2.67 -1.36 -8.58
CA LEU A 123 2.69 -0.17 -9.45
C LEU A 123 2.34 -0.54 -10.90
N LYS A 124 2.98 -1.58 -11.43
CA LYS A 124 2.72 -2.10 -12.79
C LYS A 124 1.26 -2.50 -12.96
N MET A 125 0.67 -3.18 -11.98
CA MET A 125 -0.73 -3.60 -12.04
C MET A 125 -1.66 -2.39 -12.09
N ILE A 126 -1.47 -1.39 -11.21
CA ILE A 126 -2.28 -0.16 -11.21
C ILE A 126 -2.19 0.53 -12.59
N LYS A 127 -0.99 0.68 -13.15
CA LYS A 127 -0.79 1.29 -14.47
C LYS A 127 -1.43 0.47 -15.60
N LYS A 128 -1.31 -0.85 -15.60
CA LYS A 128 -1.96 -1.74 -16.59
C LYS A 128 -3.49 -1.63 -16.53
N SER A 129 -4.05 -1.35 -15.38
CA SER A 129 -5.49 -1.11 -15.20
C SER A 129 -5.94 0.29 -15.63
N GLY A 130 -5.07 1.10 -16.26
CA GLY A 130 -5.37 2.51 -16.58
C GLY A 130 -5.47 3.40 -15.33
N GLY A 131 -4.88 2.96 -14.23
CA GLY A 131 -4.88 3.68 -12.96
C GLY A 131 -3.78 4.75 -12.86
N ILE A 132 -3.82 5.48 -11.76
CA ILE A 132 -2.96 6.63 -11.46
C ILE A 132 -2.09 6.33 -10.25
N LEU A 133 -0.82 6.74 -10.31
CA LEU A 133 0.14 6.63 -9.22
C LEU A 133 0.50 8.02 -8.68
N ILE A 134 0.29 8.21 -7.39
CA ILE A 134 0.57 9.46 -6.69
C ILE A 134 1.69 9.21 -5.67
N LEU A 135 2.82 9.89 -5.83
CA LEU A 135 3.88 9.95 -4.83
C LEU A 135 3.57 11.06 -3.82
N VAL A 136 3.55 10.71 -2.53
CA VAL A 136 3.47 11.70 -1.45
C VAL A 136 4.80 11.71 -0.72
N LYS A 137 5.51 12.83 -0.76
CA LYS A 137 6.80 12.99 -0.09
C LYS A 137 6.76 14.11 0.96
N ARG A 138 7.54 13.94 2.01
CA ARG A 138 7.81 14.94 3.04
C ARG A 138 9.33 15.03 3.22
N GLY A 139 9.89 16.21 2.98
CA GLY A 139 11.33 16.40 2.89
C GLY A 139 11.94 15.70 1.67
N ASP A 140 13.26 15.54 1.72
CA ASP A 140 14.00 14.82 0.69
C ASP A 140 13.84 13.30 0.84
N LEU A 141 13.74 12.62 -0.28
CA LEU A 141 13.69 11.16 -0.29
C LEU A 141 15.13 10.62 -0.26
N PRO A 142 15.42 9.63 0.59
CA PRO A 142 16.68 8.90 0.49
C PRO A 142 16.76 8.16 -0.85
N SER A 143 17.96 7.88 -1.31
CA SER A 143 18.14 7.00 -2.46
C SER A 143 17.82 5.54 -2.12
N ARG A 144 17.61 4.72 -3.15
CA ARG A 144 17.42 3.27 -2.98
C ARG A 144 18.64 2.65 -2.30
N GLU A 145 19.83 3.07 -2.71
CA GLU A 145 21.12 2.60 -2.19
C GLU A 145 21.29 2.96 -0.70
N GLU A 146 20.90 4.15 -0.31
CA GLU A 146 20.91 4.56 1.11
C GLU A 146 19.94 3.71 1.96
N MET A 147 18.76 3.40 1.44
CA MET A 147 17.79 2.55 2.15
C MET A 147 18.32 1.12 2.30
N GLN A 148 18.94 0.57 1.26
CA GLN A 148 19.56 -0.76 1.29
C GLN A 148 20.74 -0.80 2.26
N ALA A 149 21.61 0.21 2.24
CA ALA A 149 22.75 0.29 3.15
C ALA A 149 22.34 0.37 4.64
N LYS A 150 21.17 0.97 4.92
CA LYS A 150 20.57 1.00 6.26
C LYS A 150 19.88 -0.32 6.65
N GLY A 151 19.87 -1.33 5.79
CA GLY A 151 19.17 -2.59 6.03
C GLY A 151 17.64 -2.47 6.03
N ALA A 152 17.08 -1.42 5.37
CA ALA A 152 15.65 -1.25 5.28
C ALA A 152 15.02 -2.40 4.49
N HIS A 153 13.87 -2.90 4.95
CA HIS A 153 13.15 -3.97 4.29
C HIS A 153 12.72 -3.54 2.87
N LYS A 154 12.73 -4.50 1.92
CA LYS A 154 12.42 -4.25 0.49
C LYS A 154 11.13 -3.44 0.29
N SER A 155 10.09 -3.69 1.07
CA SER A 155 8.82 -2.95 1.00
C SER A 155 8.93 -1.45 1.27
N GLU A 156 10.04 -0.96 1.81
CA GLU A 156 10.21 0.47 2.09
C GLU A 156 10.85 1.24 0.91
N TRP A 157 11.49 0.54 -0.05
CA TRP A 157 12.25 1.18 -1.12
C TRP A 157 12.03 0.61 -2.53
N ASP A 158 11.35 -0.51 -2.72
CA ASP A 158 11.19 -1.16 -4.04
C ASP A 158 10.48 -0.27 -5.07
N TRP A 159 9.63 0.64 -4.62
CA TRP A 159 8.93 1.63 -5.44
C TRP A 159 9.80 2.82 -5.90
N MET A 160 10.99 3.02 -5.30
CA MET A 160 11.84 4.16 -5.62
C MET A 160 12.39 4.07 -7.04
N GLY A 161 12.49 5.24 -7.70
CA GLY A 161 12.88 5.33 -9.11
C GLY A 161 11.75 5.04 -10.10
N TRP A 162 10.49 4.87 -9.63
CA TRP A 162 9.34 4.78 -10.50
C TRP A 162 8.93 6.14 -11.04
N ASP A 163 8.40 6.18 -12.28
CA ASP A 163 7.82 7.38 -12.88
C ASP A 163 6.35 7.53 -12.43
N PHE A 164 6.10 8.49 -11.54
CA PHE A 164 4.78 8.74 -10.96
C PHE A 164 3.99 9.72 -11.82
N ASP A 165 2.69 9.52 -11.97
CA ASP A 165 1.81 10.47 -12.68
C ASP A 165 1.73 11.82 -11.96
N PHE A 166 1.76 11.78 -10.63
CA PHE A 166 1.73 12.99 -9.79
C PHE A 166 2.63 12.85 -8.56
N THR A 167 3.20 13.98 -8.15
CA THR A 167 3.95 14.10 -6.90
C THR A 167 3.34 15.20 -6.03
N ILE A 168 3.04 14.86 -4.77
CA ILE A 168 2.55 15.80 -3.76
C ILE A 168 3.64 16.02 -2.73
N ASP A 169 4.19 17.23 -2.66
CA ASP A 169 5.09 17.68 -1.60
C ASP A 169 4.29 18.05 -0.35
N ASN A 170 4.40 17.27 0.71
CA ASN A 170 3.71 17.45 1.97
C ASN A 170 4.63 18.03 3.05
N ASN A 171 5.24 19.19 2.78
CA ASN A 171 6.12 19.87 3.73
C ASN A 171 5.41 20.93 4.59
N GLY A 172 4.14 21.17 4.32
CA GLY A 172 3.32 22.15 5.02
C GLY A 172 2.32 21.54 6.00
N THR A 173 1.20 22.24 6.17
CA THR A 173 0.10 21.86 7.06
C THR A 173 -0.79 20.76 6.46
N LYS A 174 -1.65 20.18 7.27
CA LYS A 174 -2.66 19.20 6.82
C LYS A 174 -3.63 19.85 5.82
N GLU A 175 -4.03 21.09 6.06
CA GLU A 175 -4.93 21.87 5.21
C GLU A 175 -4.33 22.09 3.82
N GLU A 176 -3.04 22.41 3.75
CA GLU A 176 -2.33 22.56 2.49
C GLU A 176 -2.23 21.23 1.72
N LEU A 177 -2.01 20.11 2.42
CA LEU A 177 -2.04 18.78 1.81
C LEU A 177 -3.42 18.48 1.22
N LEU A 178 -4.49 18.71 1.99
CA LEU A 178 -5.87 18.50 1.53
C LEU A 178 -6.20 19.36 0.31
N LYS A 179 -5.75 20.62 0.29
CA LYS A 179 -5.92 21.50 -0.87
C LYS A 179 -5.18 20.95 -2.10
N LYS A 180 -3.94 20.49 -1.97
CA LYS A 180 -3.18 19.88 -3.08
C LYS A 180 -3.88 18.66 -3.65
N VAL A 181 -4.51 17.83 -2.81
CA VAL A 181 -5.33 16.69 -3.27
C VAL A 181 -6.54 17.20 -4.05
N ASP A 182 -7.24 18.20 -3.54
CA ASP A 182 -8.41 18.78 -4.20
C ASP A 182 -8.05 19.37 -5.56
N ASP A 183 -6.98 20.16 -5.64
CA ASP A 183 -6.48 20.76 -6.88
C ASP A 183 -6.12 19.70 -7.91
N LEU A 184 -5.48 18.60 -7.47
CA LEU A 184 -5.12 17.47 -8.33
C LEU A 184 -6.37 16.78 -8.89
N VAL A 185 -7.39 16.53 -8.08
CA VAL A 185 -8.64 15.89 -8.52
C VAL A 185 -9.37 16.78 -9.54
N ILE A 186 -9.49 18.05 -9.24
CA ILE A 186 -10.22 19.04 -10.09
C ILE A 186 -9.49 19.23 -11.42
N SER A 187 -8.18 19.48 -11.41
CA SER A 187 -7.38 19.79 -12.61
C SER A 187 -7.29 18.62 -13.58
N ASN A 188 -7.21 17.41 -13.05
CA ASN A 188 -6.98 16.20 -13.85
C ASN A 188 -8.25 15.39 -14.09
N LYS A 189 -9.42 15.91 -13.71
CA LYS A 189 -10.71 15.22 -13.84
C LYS A 189 -10.71 13.79 -13.30
N ILE A 190 -9.89 13.52 -12.27
CA ILE A 190 -9.71 12.19 -11.68
C ILE A 190 -11.05 11.64 -11.15
N ALA A 191 -11.96 12.52 -10.75
CA ALA A 191 -13.28 12.16 -10.20
C ALA A 191 -14.25 11.55 -11.22
N ASN A 192 -14.05 11.74 -12.54
CA ASN A 192 -15.08 11.48 -13.56
C ASN A 192 -14.62 10.65 -14.76
N THR A 193 -13.50 9.94 -14.71
CA THR A 193 -13.12 9.08 -15.82
C THR A 193 -13.78 7.71 -15.67
N PRO A 194 -14.80 7.37 -16.49
CA PRO A 194 -15.32 6.01 -16.52
C PRO A 194 -14.22 5.08 -17.00
N THR A 195 -13.86 4.12 -16.17
CA THR A 195 -12.84 3.13 -16.50
C THR A 195 -13.37 2.17 -17.56
N LYS A 196 -12.66 2.04 -18.67
CA LYS A 196 -12.75 0.88 -19.57
C LYS A 196 -12.14 -0.36 -18.87
N THR A 197 -12.68 -0.73 -17.71
CA THR A 197 -11.99 -1.64 -16.78
C THR A 197 -12.47 -3.09 -16.84
N SER A 198 -13.57 -3.40 -17.56
CA SER A 198 -14.07 -4.78 -17.61
C SER A 198 -13.14 -5.71 -18.40
N ASP A 199 -12.57 -5.24 -19.52
CA ASP A 199 -11.82 -6.10 -20.42
C ASP A 199 -10.34 -6.27 -19.99
N ALA A 200 -9.73 -5.23 -19.40
CA ALA A 200 -8.35 -5.27 -18.94
C ALA A 200 -8.16 -6.14 -17.68
N LEU A 201 -9.17 -6.18 -16.80
CA LEU A 201 -9.12 -7.03 -15.60
C LEU A 201 -9.42 -8.50 -15.91
N GLN A 202 -10.32 -8.78 -16.87
CA GLN A 202 -10.56 -10.15 -17.33
C GLN A 202 -9.31 -10.76 -18.00
N SER A 203 -8.53 -9.97 -18.74
CA SER A 203 -7.28 -10.44 -19.33
C SER A 203 -6.16 -10.75 -18.33
N LEU A 204 -6.23 -10.17 -17.12
CA LEU A 204 -5.26 -10.42 -16.05
C LEU A 204 -5.58 -11.70 -15.25
N THR A 205 -6.85 -12.12 -15.24
CA THR A 205 -7.30 -13.35 -14.53
C THR A 205 -7.26 -14.61 -15.41
N VAL A 206 -7.14 -14.50 -16.73
CA VAL A 206 -7.17 -15.64 -17.69
C VAL A 206 -5.77 -16.12 -18.12
N GLY A 207 -4.70 -15.53 -17.59
CA GLY A 207 -3.31 -15.85 -17.98
C GLY A 207 -2.67 -17.03 -17.23
N THR A 208 -3.42 -18.02 -16.74
CA THR A 208 -2.88 -19.22 -16.07
C THR A 208 -3.34 -20.52 -16.73
N ASP A 209 -3.27 -20.60 -18.06
CA ASP A 209 -3.35 -21.89 -18.74
C ASP A 209 -2.11 -22.11 -19.60
N SER A 210 -1.05 -22.64 -18.98
CA SER A 210 -0.12 -23.61 -19.56
C SER A 210 0.93 -24.01 -18.52
N LEU A 211 0.66 -25.10 -17.84
CA LEU A 211 1.66 -26.01 -17.29
C LEU A 211 2.07 -26.98 -18.38
#